data_95cc2545b9cadbbc82a8dc3768e5188e
#
_entry.id   95cc2545b9cadbbc82a8dc3768e5188e
#
_cell.length_a   1.000
_cell.length_b   1.000
_cell.length_c   1.000
_cell.angle_alpha   90.00
_cell.angle_beta   90.00
_cell.angle_gamma   90.00
#
_symmetry.space_group_name_H-M   'P 1'
#
loop_
_entity.id
_entity.type
_entity.pdbx_description
1 polymer ?
#
loop_
_entity_poly.entity_id
_entity_poly.type
_entity_poly.pdbx_seq_one_letter_code
_entity_poly.pdbx_strand_id
1 'polypeptide(L)'
;MLLGGTVAGPYSGPVEWEELLVRSRFKAVTAPFSMHTPRKETDAYRAACDRHGVVIAEIGVWKNVFDPDPAAAAEALDFAVGQLALADELGIPCCVNIAGTVSAAGWDAADPSNFTEETYERIIRSVRGIIDRVEPKRSFYCLEPMPWMIPDSPDNYLQLIRDVDRPQFAAHMDFVNMINCPRRYLASVEFIGECIKKLAPYIKSTHIKDTRMHPTNLTTILEECSPGEGTLDFARILKILDEGLPADAPVLLEHMTTFEEYEKAYGYLAGIAGENGISI
;
A
#
# COMPACT_ATOMS: atom_id res chain seq x y z
N MET A 1 -0.84 -5.07 -15.86
CA MET A 1 -1.12 -4.62 -14.47
C MET A 1 -2.23 -3.56 -14.49
N LEU A 2 -2.84 -3.25 -13.35
CA LEU A 2 -3.88 -2.22 -13.24
C LEU A 2 -3.28 -0.98 -12.57
N LEU A 3 -2.86 0.00 -13.37
CA LEU A 3 -2.34 1.26 -12.85
C LEU A 3 -3.48 2.15 -12.35
N GLY A 4 -3.31 2.70 -11.15
CA GLY A 4 -4.30 3.54 -10.51
C GLY A 4 -3.76 4.34 -9.34
N GLY A 5 -4.63 4.64 -8.38
CA GLY A 5 -4.25 5.41 -7.20
C GLY A 5 -5.45 5.92 -6.42
N THR A 6 -5.21 6.86 -5.52
CA THR A 6 -6.28 7.57 -4.82
C THR A 6 -6.94 8.58 -5.74
N VAL A 7 -8.27 8.58 -5.82
CA VAL A 7 -9.03 9.60 -6.54
C VAL A 7 -8.99 10.90 -5.74
N ALA A 8 -8.01 11.74 -6.06
CA ALA A 8 -7.77 13.01 -5.38
C ALA A 8 -8.67 14.12 -5.91
N GLY A 9 -8.98 15.07 -5.05
CA GLY A 9 -9.75 16.26 -5.37
C GLY A 9 -10.92 16.49 -4.42
N PRO A 10 -11.57 17.65 -4.49
CA PRO A 10 -12.73 17.92 -3.65
C PRO A 10 -13.96 17.15 -4.18
N TYR A 11 -14.58 16.36 -3.32
CA TYR A 11 -15.88 15.73 -3.56
C TYR A 11 -16.64 15.62 -2.23
N SER A 12 -17.96 15.74 -2.30
CA SER A 12 -18.87 15.64 -1.14
C SER A 12 -19.59 14.28 -1.09
N GLY A 13 -19.40 13.43 -2.09
CA GLY A 13 -20.04 12.12 -2.14
C GLY A 13 -19.76 11.35 -3.44
N PRO A 14 -20.43 10.19 -3.61
CA PRO A 14 -20.12 9.26 -4.70
C PRO A 14 -20.28 9.83 -6.11
N VAL A 15 -21.19 10.78 -6.32
CA VAL A 15 -21.44 11.35 -7.67
C VAL A 15 -20.26 12.19 -8.13
N GLU A 16 -19.81 13.13 -7.29
CA GLU A 16 -18.66 13.99 -7.62
C GLU A 16 -17.36 13.17 -7.66
N TRP A 17 -17.23 12.17 -6.78
CA TRP A 17 -16.10 11.26 -6.82
C TRP A 17 -16.05 10.46 -8.13
N GLU A 18 -17.20 10.00 -8.65
CA GLU A 18 -17.27 9.29 -9.93
C GLU A 18 -16.80 10.16 -11.10
N GLU A 19 -17.12 11.46 -11.10
CA GLU A 19 -16.63 12.39 -12.12
C GLU A 19 -15.09 12.49 -12.10
N LEU A 20 -14.48 12.53 -10.91
CA LEU A 20 -13.03 12.51 -10.76
C LEU A 20 -12.43 11.16 -11.17
N LEU A 21 -13.08 10.05 -10.81
CA LEU A 21 -12.67 8.70 -11.21
C LEU A 21 -12.58 8.58 -12.73
N VAL A 22 -13.59 9.02 -13.46
CA VAL A 22 -13.61 8.97 -14.93
C VAL A 22 -12.47 9.80 -15.54
N ARG A 23 -12.19 10.96 -14.96
CA ARG A 23 -11.10 11.83 -15.42
C ARG A 23 -9.72 11.24 -15.13
N SER A 24 -9.56 10.50 -14.03
CA SER A 24 -8.26 9.94 -13.63
C SER A 24 -7.71 8.88 -14.58
N ARG A 25 -8.57 8.21 -15.33
CA ARG A 25 -8.23 7.06 -16.21
C ARG A 25 -7.73 5.82 -15.44
N PHE A 26 -7.86 5.81 -14.12
CA PHE A 26 -7.41 4.71 -13.27
C PHE A 26 -8.12 3.40 -13.59
N LYS A 27 -7.39 2.29 -13.48
CA LYS A 27 -7.91 0.93 -13.58
C LYS A 27 -8.10 0.27 -12.21
N ALA A 28 -7.40 0.79 -11.20
CA ALA A 28 -7.54 0.37 -9.82
C ALA A 28 -7.52 1.60 -8.89
N VAL A 29 -8.24 1.54 -7.78
CA VAL A 29 -8.32 2.64 -6.81
C VAL A 29 -8.26 2.13 -5.38
N THR A 30 -7.85 3.02 -4.46
CA THR A 30 -8.07 2.84 -3.03
C THR A 30 -9.54 3.08 -2.70
N ALA A 31 -10.08 2.37 -1.71
CA ALA A 31 -11.47 2.55 -1.28
C ALA A 31 -11.68 3.97 -0.71
N PRO A 32 -12.65 4.75 -1.24
CA PRO A 32 -12.97 6.08 -0.72
C PRO A 32 -13.91 6.03 0.51
N PHE A 33 -14.03 4.89 1.15
CA PHE A 33 -14.93 4.64 2.27
C PHE A 33 -14.29 3.75 3.34
N SER A 34 -14.94 3.69 4.50
CA SER A 34 -14.53 2.85 5.62
C SER A 34 -15.73 2.12 6.22
N MET A 35 -15.48 1.32 7.27
CA MET A 35 -16.55 0.65 8.03
C MET A 35 -17.59 1.61 8.65
N HIS A 36 -17.26 2.89 8.77
CA HIS A 36 -18.17 3.92 9.29
C HIS A 36 -18.99 4.61 8.21
N THR A 37 -18.69 4.36 6.94
CA THR A 37 -19.44 4.94 5.81
C THR A 37 -20.81 4.26 5.69
N PRO A 38 -21.91 5.02 5.55
CA PRO A 38 -23.23 4.44 5.37
C PRO A 38 -23.28 3.45 4.20
N ARG A 39 -23.92 2.30 4.38
CA ARG A 39 -23.99 1.24 3.36
C ARG A 39 -24.43 1.75 1.99
N LYS A 40 -25.44 2.60 1.94
CA LYS A 40 -25.94 3.19 0.70
C LYS A 40 -24.85 3.95 -0.07
N GLU A 41 -24.00 4.63 0.67
CA GLU A 41 -22.90 5.41 0.09
C GLU A 41 -21.78 4.49 -0.39
N THR A 42 -21.39 3.50 0.41
CA THR A 42 -20.45 2.45 0.02
C THR A 42 -20.88 1.74 -1.25
N ASP A 43 -22.17 1.35 -1.35
CA ASP A 43 -22.72 0.69 -2.53
C ASP A 43 -22.71 1.62 -3.76
N ALA A 44 -22.87 2.93 -3.57
CA ALA A 44 -22.80 3.91 -4.67
C ALA A 44 -21.37 4.06 -5.22
N TYR A 45 -20.34 4.11 -4.36
CA TYR A 45 -18.94 4.10 -4.79
C TYR A 45 -18.59 2.82 -5.57
N ARG A 46 -19.02 1.66 -5.08
CA ARG A 46 -18.80 0.38 -5.77
C ARG A 46 -19.47 0.37 -7.15
N ALA A 47 -20.75 0.77 -7.19
CA ALA A 47 -21.48 0.85 -8.46
C ALA A 47 -20.82 1.81 -9.46
N ALA A 48 -20.18 2.89 -9.01
CA ALA A 48 -19.38 3.77 -9.87
C ALA A 48 -18.17 3.01 -10.44
N CYS A 49 -17.41 2.30 -9.61
CA CYS A 49 -16.30 1.48 -10.08
C CYS A 49 -16.75 0.42 -11.10
N ASP A 50 -17.83 -0.30 -10.80
CA ASP A 50 -18.39 -1.36 -11.68
C ASP A 50 -18.79 -0.79 -13.04
N ARG A 51 -19.44 0.39 -13.09
CA ARG A 51 -19.83 1.05 -14.36
C ARG A 51 -18.65 1.38 -15.26
N HIS A 52 -17.50 1.68 -14.69
CA HIS A 52 -16.30 2.09 -15.42
C HIS A 52 -15.24 1.00 -15.54
N GLY A 53 -15.53 -0.21 -15.03
CA GLY A 53 -14.59 -1.34 -15.05
C GLY A 53 -13.33 -1.08 -14.23
N VAL A 54 -13.45 -0.32 -13.14
CA VAL A 54 -12.35 0.00 -12.22
C VAL A 54 -12.43 -0.92 -10.99
N VAL A 55 -11.28 -1.41 -10.55
CA VAL A 55 -11.18 -2.30 -9.38
C VAL A 55 -10.92 -1.47 -8.12
N ILE A 56 -11.68 -1.72 -7.04
CA ILE A 56 -11.26 -1.26 -5.72
C ILE A 56 -10.23 -2.27 -5.21
N ALA A 57 -8.95 -1.88 -5.26
CA ALA A 57 -7.83 -2.77 -5.03
C ALA A 57 -7.55 -2.98 -3.54
N GLU A 58 -7.76 -1.95 -2.75
CA GLU A 58 -7.46 -1.98 -1.32
C GLU A 58 -8.38 -1.08 -0.50
N ILE A 59 -8.44 -1.38 0.79
CA ILE A 59 -9.05 -0.55 1.83
C ILE A 59 -8.06 -0.35 2.96
N GLY A 60 -7.80 0.91 3.31
CA GLY A 60 -6.83 1.27 4.32
C GLY A 60 -7.40 1.22 5.74
N VAL A 61 -6.59 0.76 6.68
CA VAL A 61 -6.83 0.90 8.13
C VAL A 61 -6.20 2.18 8.64
N TRP A 62 -4.93 2.36 8.38
CA TRP A 62 -4.12 3.56 8.72
C TRP A 62 -4.29 3.98 10.18
N LYS A 63 -4.13 3.01 11.09
CA LYS A 63 -4.23 3.18 12.54
C LYS A 63 -3.08 2.51 13.26
N ASN A 64 -2.62 3.14 14.35
CA ASN A 64 -1.58 2.57 15.19
C ASN A 64 -2.18 1.58 16.19
N VAL A 65 -2.10 0.29 15.91
CA VAL A 65 -2.55 -0.78 16.82
C VAL A 65 -1.63 -0.98 18.03
N PHE A 66 -0.52 -0.24 18.10
CA PHE A 66 0.46 -0.26 19.19
C PHE A 66 0.53 1.07 19.93
N ASP A 67 -0.47 1.92 19.75
CA ASP A 67 -0.52 3.21 20.42
C ASP A 67 -0.16 3.10 21.91
N PRO A 68 0.66 4.02 22.46
CA PRO A 68 0.97 4.05 23.89
C PRO A 68 -0.26 4.21 24.79
N ASP A 69 -1.32 4.86 24.30
CA ASP A 69 -2.61 4.87 24.98
C ASP A 69 -3.36 3.55 24.71
N PRO A 70 -3.61 2.73 25.75
CA PRO A 70 -4.31 1.46 25.58
C PRO A 70 -5.73 1.60 25.00
N ALA A 71 -6.42 2.72 25.23
CA ALA A 71 -7.75 2.94 24.69
C ALA A 71 -7.69 3.22 23.18
N ALA A 72 -6.74 4.05 22.74
CA ALA A 72 -6.48 4.30 21.32
C ALA A 72 -6.02 3.04 20.59
N ALA A 73 -5.13 2.24 21.19
CA ALA A 73 -4.70 0.97 20.63
C ALA A 73 -5.88 -0.02 20.44
N ALA A 74 -6.77 -0.11 21.44
CA ALA A 74 -7.96 -0.97 21.37
C ALA A 74 -8.93 -0.51 20.26
N GLU A 75 -9.18 0.80 20.15
CA GLU A 75 -10.00 1.38 19.08
C GLU A 75 -9.39 1.11 17.70
N ALA A 76 -8.07 1.29 17.55
CA ALA A 76 -7.36 1.00 16.31
C ALA A 76 -7.47 -0.47 15.91
N LEU A 77 -7.37 -1.39 16.89
CA LEU A 77 -7.52 -2.82 16.67
C LEU A 77 -8.95 -3.19 16.24
N ASP A 78 -9.96 -2.64 16.90
CA ASP A 78 -11.37 -2.88 16.55
C ASP A 78 -11.71 -2.29 15.16
N PHE A 79 -11.13 -1.14 14.84
CA PHE A 79 -11.26 -0.56 13.49
C PHE A 79 -10.60 -1.45 12.44
N ALA A 80 -9.41 -2.00 12.68
CA ALA A 80 -8.74 -2.92 11.77
C ALA A 80 -9.58 -4.19 11.50
N VAL A 81 -10.18 -4.74 12.56
CA VAL A 81 -11.11 -5.89 12.43
C VAL A 81 -12.32 -5.51 11.60
N GLY A 82 -12.94 -4.37 11.85
CA GLY A 82 -14.10 -3.91 11.09
C GLY A 82 -13.79 -3.63 9.62
N GLN A 83 -12.61 -3.05 9.34
CA GLN A 83 -12.16 -2.81 7.95
C GLN A 83 -11.90 -4.12 7.21
N LEU A 84 -11.26 -5.11 7.84
CA LEU A 84 -11.04 -6.42 7.23
C LEU A 84 -12.36 -7.16 6.98
N ALA A 85 -13.32 -7.07 7.90
CA ALA A 85 -14.64 -7.64 7.71
C ALA A 85 -15.40 -6.99 6.54
N LEU A 86 -15.33 -5.66 6.44
CA LEU A 86 -15.91 -4.91 5.32
C LEU A 86 -15.23 -5.28 3.99
N ALA A 87 -13.89 -5.36 3.97
CA ALA A 87 -13.12 -5.79 2.80
C ALA A 87 -13.60 -7.16 2.31
N ASP A 88 -13.73 -8.13 3.23
CA ASP A 88 -14.17 -9.50 2.90
C ASP A 88 -15.60 -9.53 2.41
N GLU A 89 -16.52 -8.79 3.04
CA GLU A 89 -17.91 -8.65 2.60
C GLU A 89 -17.99 -8.10 1.17
N LEU A 90 -17.16 -7.10 0.85
CA LEU A 90 -17.16 -6.42 -0.45
C LEU A 90 -16.30 -7.13 -1.51
N GLY A 91 -15.44 -8.08 -1.11
CA GLY A 91 -14.51 -8.77 -1.99
C GLY A 91 -13.31 -7.91 -2.40
N ILE A 92 -12.92 -6.93 -1.58
CA ILE A 92 -11.71 -6.12 -1.78
C ILE A 92 -10.50 -6.96 -1.31
N PRO A 93 -9.54 -7.27 -2.20
CA PRO A 93 -8.51 -8.26 -1.87
C PRO A 93 -7.54 -7.82 -0.78
N CYS A 94 -7.22 -6.53 -0.66
CA CYS A 94 -6.22 -6.01 0.25
C CYS A 94 -6.86 -5.11 1.32
N CYS A 95 -6.77 -5.52 2.60
CA CYS A 95 -7.00 -4.65 3.75
C CYS A 95 -5.64 -4.30 4.35
N VAL A 96 -5.20 -3.06 4.17
CA VAL A 96 -3.83 -2.65 4.46
C VAL A 96 -3.71 -1.78 5.70
N ASN A 97 -2.67 -2.02 6.47
CA ASN A 97 -2.22 -1.18 7.59
C ASN A 97 -0.69 -1.18 7.67
N ILE A 98 -0.11 -0.32 8.49
CA ILE A 98 1.26 -0.46 8.97
C ILE A 98 1.32 -1.36 10.22
N ALA A 99 2.52 -1.81 10.59
CA ALA A 99 2.68 -2.66 11.79
C ALA A 99 2.30 -1.94 13.09
N GLY A 100 2.54 -0.63 13.16
CA GLY A 100 2.35 0.19 14.35
C GLY A 100 3.64 0.45 15.13
N THR A 101 3.60 1.44 16.03
CA THR A 101 4.72 1.89 16.84
C THR A 101 4.29 2.21 18.27
N VAL A 102 5.19 2.05 19.22
CA VAL A 102 5.00 2.48 20.63
C VAL A 102 5.47 3.92 20.85
N SER A 103 5.93 4.60 19.82
CA SER A 103 6.37 5.99 19.90
C SER A 103 5.22 6.93 20.21
N ALA A 104 5.45 7.89 21.10
CA ALA A 104 4.53 8.98 21.36
C ALA A 104 4.69 10.17 20.37
N ALA A 105 5.67 10.09 19.45
CA ALA A 105 5.96 11.17 18.50
C ALA A 105 4.99 11.22 17.29
N GLY A 106 4.30 10.13 17.00
CA GLY A 106 3.33 10.02 15.93
C GLY A 106 2.81 8.61 15.77
N TRP A 107 1.71 8.46 15.07
CA TRP A 107 1.03 7.16 14.87
C TRP A 107 1.86 6.17 14.04
N ASP A 108 2.77 6.68 13.24
CA ASP A 108 3.67 5.95 12.34
C ASP A 108 5.16 6.25 12.61
N ALA A 109 5.47 6.86 13.76
CA ALA A 109 6.79 7.41 14.04
C ALA A 109 7.89 6.35 14.17
N ALA A 110 9.11 6.75 13.78
CA ALA A 110 10.32 5.98 14.04
C ALA A 110 10.59 5.87 15.54
N ASP A 111 10.93 4.68 15.99
CA ASP A 111 11.33 4.39 17.36
C ASP A 111 12.30 3.20 17.37
N PRO A 112 13.37 3.20 18.20
CA PRO A 112 14.27 2.07 18.29
C PRO A 112 13.59 0.73 18.64
N SER A 113 12.49 0.78 19.39
CA SER A 113 11.72 -0.41 19.76
C SER A 113 10.99 -1.07 18.59
N ASN A 114 10.78 -0.36 17.47
CA ASN A 114 10.13 -0.92 16.27
C ASN A 114 10.88 -2.13 15.69
N PHE A 115 12.16 -2.31 16.03
CA PHE A 115 13.01 -3.40 15.53
C PHE A 115 13.35 -4.44 16.59
N THR A 116 12.72 -4.41 17.77
CA THR A 116 12.97 -5.39 18.82
C THR A 116 12.21 -6.69 18.58
N GLU A 117 12.72 -7.78 19.15
CA GLU A 117 12.04 -9.10 19.16
C GLU A 117 10.65 -9.00 19.81
N GLU A 118 10.54 -8.22 20.90
CA GLU A 118 9.26 -8.01 21.57
C GLU A 118 8.21 -7.39 20.63
N THR A 119 8.61 -6.39 19.82
CA THR A 119 7.73 -5.77 18.82
C THR A 119 7.41 -6.75 17.69
N TYR A 120 8.39 -7.53 17.24
CA TYR A 120 8.16 -8.57 16.25
C TYR A 120 7.08 -9.57 16.70
N GLU A 121 7.20 -10.11 17.91
CA GLU A 121 6.21 -10.98 18.52
C GLU A 121 4.84 -10.31 18.71
N ARG A 122 4.85 -9.01 19.00
CA ARG A 122 3.61 -8.23 19.13
C ARG A 122 2.91 -8.07 17.77
N ILE A 123 3.66 -7.86 16.69
CA ILE A 123 3.11 -7.82 15.31
C ILE A 123 2.43 -9.16 14.99
N ILE A 124 3.11 -10.29 15.23
CA ILE A 124 2.54 -11.62 14.98
C ILE A 124 1.23 -11.81 15.73
N ARG A 125 1.20 -11.51 17.04
CA ARG A 125 -0.01 -11.65 17.85
C ARG A 125 -1.15 -10.75 17.38
N SER A 126 -0.85 -9.50 17.00
CA SER A 126 -1.84 -8.54 16.53
C SER A 126 -2.45 -8.97 15.21
N VAL A 127 -1.63 -9.34 14.23
CA VAL A 127 -2.09 -9.81 12.92
C VAL A 127 -2.94 -11.07 13.05
N ARG A 128 -2.49 -12.05 13.84
CA ARG A 128 -3.30 -13.25 14.13
C ARG A 128 -4.64 -12.89 14.76
N GLY A 129 -4.62 -12.01 15.77
CA GLY A 129 -5.83 -11.59 16.48
C GLY A 129 -6.85 -10.90 15.57
N ILE A 130 -6.42 -10.10 14.61
CA ILE A 130 -7.28 -9.46 13.61
C ILE A 130 -7.88 -10.51 12.68
N ILE A 131 -7.04 -11.38 12.10
CA ILE A 131 -7.47 -12.40 11.14
C ILE A 131 -8.39 -13.41 11.80
N ASP A 132 -8.05 -13.93 12.98
CA ASP A 132 -8.82 -14.95 13.69
C ASP A 132 -10.20 -14.44 14.18
N ARG A 133 -10.36 -13.12 14.38
CA ARG A 133 -11.66 -12.51 14.71
C ARG A 133 -12.60 -12.39 13.50
N VAL A 134 -12.05 -12.28 12.28
CA VAL A 134 -12.82 -12.08 11.05
C VAL A 134 -12.98 -13.38 10.26
N GLU A 135 -11.94 -14.21 10.25
CA GLU A 135 -11.85 -15.41 9.40
C GLU A 135 -12.19 -15.13 7.91
N PRO A 136 -11.52 -14.13 7.28
CA PRO A 136 -11.90 -13.68 5.95
C PRO A 136 -11.71 -14.79 4.91
N LYS A 137 -12.56 -14.79 3.87
CA LYS A 137 -12.58 -15.81 2.81
C LYS A 137 -12.11 -15.28 1.46
N ARG A 138 -12.18 -13.97 1.23
CA ARG A 138 -11.89 -13.32 -0.04
C ARG A 138 -10.82 -12.25 0.07
N SER A 139 -10.61 -11.73 1.29
CA SER A 139 -9.69 -10.63 1.56
C SER A 139 -8.51 -11.07 2.41
N PHE A 140 -7.45 -10.33 2.32
CA PHE A 140 -6.21 -10.54 3.07
C PHE A 140 -5.94 -9.31 3.94
N TYR A 141 -5.45 -9.56 5.17
CA TYR A 141 -4.85 -8.51 5.96
C TYR A 141 -3.39 -8.36 5.52
N CYS A 142 -2.99 -7.15 5.18
CA CYS A 142 -1.67 -6.86 4.64
C CYS A 142 -0.98 -5.79 5.48
N LEU A 143 0.34 -5.86 5.58
CA LEU A 143 1.13 -4.77 6.15
C LEU A 143 1.89 -4.05 5.05
N GLU A 144 1.81 -2.73 5.07
CA GLU A 144 2.71 -1.90 4.27
C GLU A 144 4.06 -1.81 4.95
N PRO A 145 5.16 -2.05 4.24
CA PRO A 145 6.50 -1.82 4.76
C PRO A 145 6.75 -0.33 5.00
N MET A 146 7.41 -0.03 6.12
CA MET A 146 7.83 1.32 6.45
C MET A 146 9.35 1.37 6.61
N PRO A 147 10.00 2.53 6.34
CA PRO A 147 11.47 2.62 6.40
C PRO A 147 12.07 2.33 7.77
N TRP A 148 11.27 2.41 8.83
CA TRP A 148 11.71 2.36 10.22
C TRP A 148 10.89 1.43 11.11
N MET A 149 10.21 0.42 10.52
CA MET A 149 9.55 -0.65 11.27
C MET A 149 9.48 -1.93 10.44
N ILE A 150 9.29 -3.07 11.10
CA ILE A 150 9.09 -4.35 10.44
C ILE A 150 7.68 -4.42 9.83
N PRO A 151 7.53 -4.88 8.56
CA PRO A 151 8.58 -5.37 7.65
C PRO A 151 9.31 -4.22 6.92
N ASP A 152 10.65 -4.28 6.84
CA ASP A 152 11.49 -3.30 6.12
C ASP A 152 12.36 -3.93 5.02
N SER A 153 12.21 -5.22 4.79
CA SER A 153 12.93 -5.97 3.76
C SER A 153 12.14 -7.17 3.27
N PRO A 154 12.41 -7.68 2.05
CA PRO A 154 11.71 -8.85 1.54
C PRO A 154 11.96 -10.11 2.36
N ASP A 155 13.12 -10.23 3.02
CA ASP A 155 13.45 -11.40 3.85
C ASP A 155 12.66 -11.41 5.15
N ASN A 156 12.63 -10.28 5.87
CA ASN A 156 11.87 -10.23 7.11
C ASN A 156 10.35 -10.23 6.86
N TYR A 157 9.89 -9.71 5.73
CA TYR A 157 8.49 -9.82 5.35
C TYR A 157 8.10 -11.29 5.09
N LEU A 158 8.93 -12.02 4.33
CA LEU A 158 8.70 -13.45 4.07
C LEU A 158 8.76 -14.27 5.37
N GLN A 159 9.67 -13.91 6.30
CA GLN A 159 9.73 -14.53 7.61
C GLN A 159 8.47 -14.25 8.42
N LEU A 160 8.02 -12.99 8.44
CA LEU A 160 6.79 -12.58 9.13
C LEU A 160 5.54 -13.34 8.60
N ILE A 161 5.44 -13.53 7.28
CA ILE A 161 4.35 -14.31 6.68
C ILE A 161 4.36 -15.75 7.21
N ARG A 162 5.52 -16.38 7.30
CA ARG A 162 5.67 -17.74 7.84
C ARG A 162 5.31 -17.80 9.32
N ASP A 163 5.80 -16.83 10.10
CA ASP A 163 5.63 -16.82 11.55
C ASP A 163 4.22 -16.42 11.97
N VAL A 164 3.53 -15.60 11.20
CA VAL A 164 2.08 -15.32 11.39
C VAL A 164 1.26 -16.59 11.16
N ASP A 165 1.65 -17.44 10.22
CA ASP A 165 1.00 -18.74 9.95
C ASP A 165 -0.53 -18.62 9.82
N ARG A 166 -0.95 -17.67 9.00
CA ARG A 166 -2.36 -17.48 8.58
C ARG A 166 -2.39 -17.27 7.07
N PRO A 167 -3.10 -18.11 6.32
CA PRO A 167 -3.17 -18.00 4.85
C PRO A 167 -3.80 -16.67 4.39
N GLN A 168 -4.51 -15.98 5.26
CA GLN A 168 -5.10 -14.68 5.00
C GLN A 168 -4.18 -13.49 5.36
N PHE A 169 -2.94 -13.75 5.80
CA PHE A 169 -1.91 -12.72 5.89
C PHE A 169 -1.11 -12.68 4.60
N ALA A 170 -1.03 -11.50 3.99
CA ALA A 170 -0.39 -11.31 2.68
C ALA A 170 0.42 -10.00 2.66
N ALA A 171 1.01 -9.69 1.51
CA ALA A 171 1.86 -8.53 1.37
C ALA A 171 1.13 -7.39 0.64
N HIS A 172 1.25 -6.20 1.20
CA HIS A 172 1.16 -4.94 0.48
C HIS A 172 2.59 -4.45 0.22
N MET A 173 2.89 -4.06 -1.00
CA MET A 173 4.25 -3.67 -1.36
C MET A 173 4.38 -2.18 -1.64
N ASP A 174 5.18 -1.52 -0.83
CA ASP A 174 5.77 -0.23 -1.15
C ASP A 174 7.29 -0.41 -1.23
N PHE A 175 7.81 -0.40 -2.43
CA PHE A 175 9.24 -0.62 -2.66
C PHE A 175 10.08 0.58 -2.21
N VAL A 176 9.54 1.81 -2.34
CA VAL A 176 10.26 3.03 -1.96
C VAL A 176 10.44 3.10 -0.46
N ASN A 177 9.43 2.72 0.31
CA ASN A 177 9.56 2.61 1.76
C ASN A 177 10.64 1.61 2.19
N MET A 178 10.86 0.56 1.42
CA MET A 178 11.98 -0.38 1.66
C MET A 178 13.32 0.13 1.16
N ILE A 179 13.37 1.13 0.25
CA ILE A 179 14.63 1.76 -0.23
C ILE A 179 15.10 2.77 0.84
N ASN A 180 15.42 2.29 2.02
CA ASN A 180 15.71 3.08 3.20
C ASN A 180 17.21 3.33 3.47
N CYS A 181 18.08 3.01 2.52
CA CYS A 181 19.52 3.27 2.63
C CYS A 181 20.18 3.45 1.25
N PRO A 182 21.39 4.09 1.19
CA PRO A 182 22.10 4.33 -0.06
C PRO A 182 22.36 3.08 -0.89
N ARG A 183 22.64 1.96 -0.26
CA ARG A 183 22.90 0.70 -0.99
C ARG A 183 21.68 0.24 -1.78
N ARG A 184 20.49 0.28 -1.17
CA ARG A 184 19.24 -0.09 -1.84
C ARG A 184 18.85 0.95 -2.90
N TYR A 185 19.05 2.22 -2.61
CA TYR A 185 18.81 3.29 -3.57
C TYR A 185 19.65 3.16 -4.85
N LEU A 186 20.95 2.95 -4.70
CA LEU A 186 21.89 2.82 -5.84
C LEU A 186 21.70 1.51 -6.63
N ALA A 187 21.07 0.52 -6.05
CA ALA A 187 20.73 -0.77 -6.66
C ALA A 187 19.21 -1.01 -6.64
N SER A 188 18.42 0.05 -6.83
CA SER A 188 16.96 0.01 -6.64
C SER A 188 16.25 -0.98 -7.55
N VAL A 189 16.66 -1.09 -8.81
CA VAL A 189 16.06 -2.03 -9.76
C VAL A 189 16.33 -3.48 -9.36
N GLU A 190 17.56 -3.81 -9.00
CA GLU A 190 17.96 -5.14 -8.52
C GLU A 190 17.24 -5.48 -7.21
N PHE A 191 17.11 -4.51 -6.31
CA PHE A 191 16.40 -4.67 -5.05
C PHE A 191 14.89 -4.92 -5.25
N ILE A 192 14.23 -4.16 -6.13
CA ILE A 192 12.82 -4.37 -6.48
C ILE A 192 12.64 -5.76 -7.14
N GLY A 193 13.55 -6.15 -8.01
CA GLY A 193 13.56 -7.49 -8.59
C GLY A 193 13.68 -8.61 -7.54
N GLU A 194 14.47 -8.40 -6.49
CA GLU A 194 14.56 -9.30 -5.34
C GLU A 194 13.23 -9.37 -4.55
N CYS A 195 12.60 -8.23 -4.31
CA CYS A 195 11.29 -8.16 -3.65
C CYS A 195 10.24 -8.96 -4.42
N ILE A 196 10.13 -8.74 -5.73
CA ILE A 196 9.19 -9.48 -6.58
C ILE A 196 9.52 -10.98 -6.57
N LYS A 197 10.77 -11.37 -6.77
CA LYS A 197 11.17 -12.78 -6.75
C LYS A 197 10.76 -13.52 -5.47
N LYS A 198 10.80 -12.83 -4.31
CA LYS A 198 10.51 -13.43 -3.01
C LYS A 198 9.03 -13.36 -2.64
N LEU A 199 8.36 -12.24 -2.95
CA LEU A 199 7.06 -11.90 -2.39
C LEU A 199 5.91 -11.94 -3.40
N ALA A 200 6.14 -12.06 -4.70
CA ALA A 200 5.08 -12.03 -5.71
C ALA A 200 3.85 -12.90 -5.40
N PRO A 201 3.98 -14.14 -4.88
CA PRO A 201 2.81 -14.96 -4.56
C PRO A 201 1.91 -14.39 -3.46
N TYR A 202 2.47 -13.51 -2.64
CA TYR A 202 1.79 -12.92 -1.47
C TYR A 202 1.27 -11.51 -1.73
N ILE A 203 1.76 -10.81 -2.78
CA ILE A 203 1.39 -9.41 -3.06
C ILE A 203 -0.07 -9.31 -3.48
N LYS A 204 -0.83 -8.44 -2.80
CA LYS A 204 -2.25 -8.14 -3.09
C LYS A 204 -2.48 -6.74 -3.62
N SER A 205 -1.61 -5.80 -3.26
CA SER A 205 -1.58 -4.43 -3.76
C SER A 205 -0.15 -3.90 -3.71
N THR A 206 0.15 -2.92 -4.56
CA THR A 206 1.47 -2.30 -4.64
C THR A 206 1.30 -0.79 -4.70
N HIS A 207 2.02 -0.06 -3.85
CA HIS A 207 2.20 1.37 -4.01
C HIS A 207 3.40 1.68 -4.90
N ILE A 208 3.28 2.71 -5.73
CA ILE A 208 4.34 3.17 -6.62
C ILE A 208 4.53 4.68 -6.46
N LYS A 209 5.74 5.05 -6.11
CA LYS A 209 6.24 6.40 -5.95
C LYS A 209 7.70 6.46 -6.37
N ASP A 210 8.29 7.62 -6.39
CA ASP A 210 9.71 7.81 -6.77
C ASP A 210 10.51 8.31 -5.56
N THR A 211 11.83 8.27 -5.68
CA THR A 211 12.72 8.78 -4.65
C THR A 211 13.98 9.37 -5.26
N ARG A 212 14.57 10.33 -4.56
CA ARG A 212 15.86 10.91 -4.92
C ARG A 212 16.75 11.06 -3.70
N MET A 213 18.05 10.84 -3.90
CA MET A 213 19.04 11.09 -2.88
C MET A 213 19.53 12.53 -2.99
N HIS A 214 19.60 13.24 -1.86
CA HIS A 214 20.10 14.62 -1.83
C HIS A 214 21.59 14.67 -2.28
N PRO A 215 21.92 15.46 -3.32
CA PRO A 215 23.21 15.32 -4.03
C PRO A 215 24.43 15.79 -3.24
N THR A 216 24.25 16.66 -2.25
CA THR A 216 25.36 17.32 -1.56
C THR A 216 25.47 17.01 -0.07
N ASN A 217 24.50 16.32 0.51
CA ASN A 217 24.57 15.97 1.93
C ASN A 217 25.43 14.73 2.15
N LEU A 218 26.41 14.83 3.05
CA LEU A 218 27.22 13.67 3.47
C LEU A 218 26.41 12.72 4.35
N THR A 219 25.51 13.25 5.19
CA THR A 219 24.47 12.44 5.83
C THR A 219 23.37 12.17 4.80
N THR A 220 23.12 10.89 4.53
CA THR A 220 22.17 10.50 3.50
C THR A 220 20.76 11.00 3.81
N ILE A 221 20.18 11.69 2.85
CA ILE A 221 18.75 12.03 2.82
C ILE A 221 18.19 11.41 1.56
N LEU A 222 17.23 10.50 1.73
CA LEU A 222 16.37 9.98 0.68
C LEU A 222 15.02 10.69 0.79
N GLU A 223 14.62 11.33 -0.29
CA GLU A 223 13.41 12.13 -0.35
C GLU A 223 12.40 11.45 -1.29
N GLU A 224 11.21 11.21 -0.79
CA GLU A 224 10.10 10.73 -1.61
C GLU A 224 9.62 11.83 -2.56
N CYS A 225 9.22 11.44 -3.76
CA CYS A 225 8.65 12.33 -4.76
C CYS A 225 7.73 11.57 -5.73
N SER A 226 7.00 12.32 -6.55
CA SER A 226 6.12 11.74 -7.57
C SER A 226 6.94 11.01 -8.65
N PRO A 227 6.40 9.92 -9.25
CA PRO A 227 7.02 9.26 -10.39
C PRO A 227 7.43 10.23 -11.51
N GLY A 228 8.70 10.17 -11.89
CA GLY A 228 9.32 11.07 -12.87
C GLY A 228 9.97 12.33 -12.29
N GLU A 229 9.91 12.55 -10.98
CA GLU A 229 10.60 13.65 -10.29
C GLU A 229 11.84 13.16 -9.50
N GLY A 230 11.98 11.85 -9.36
CA GLY A 230 13.12 11.19 -8.74
C GLY A 230 14.09 10.59 -9.74
N THR A 231 14.69 9.48 -9.39
CA THR A 231 15.75 8.86 -10.18
C THR A 231 15.55 7.37 -10.44
N LEU A 232 14.39 6.81 -10.08
CA LEU A 232 14.11 5.40 -10.31
C LEU A 232 13.94 5.09 -11.81
N ASP A 233 14.50 3.99 -12.26
CA ASP A 233 14.38 3.51 -13.65
C ASP A 233 13.03 2.78 -13.85
N PHE A 234 11.98 3.57 -14.09
CA PHE A 234 10.63 3.01 -14.27
C PHE A 234 10.49 2.13 -15.51
N ALA A 235 11.31 2.28 -16.53
CA ALA A 235 11.26 1.37 -17.67
C ALA A 235 11.62 -0.06 -17.25
N ARG A 236 12.66 -0.22 -16.43
CA ARG A 236 13.05 -1.52 -15.88
C ARG A 236 12.11 -1.98 -14.76
N ILE A 237 11.67 -1.07 -13.90
CA ILE A 237 10.77 -1.41 -12.78
C ILE A 237 9.42 -1.91 -13.29
N LEU A 238 8.76 -1.20 -14.21
CA LEU A 238 7.49 -1.63 -14.78
C LEU A 238 7.60 -2.98 -15.48
N LYS A 239 8.72 -3.23 -16.15
CA LYS A 239 8.99 -4.56 -16.76
C LYS A 239 9.09 -5.66 -15.70
N ILE A 240 9.79 -5.41 -14.59
CA ILE A 240 9.89 -6.36 -13.47
C ILE A 240 8.51 -6.66 -12.87
N LEU A 241 7.68 -5.63 -12.70
CA LEU A 241 6.31 -5.80 -12.18
C LEU A 241 5.43 -6.58 -13.17
N ASP A 242 5.50 -6.26 -14.47
CA ASP A 242 4.71 -6.91 -15.52
C ASP A 242 5.08 -8.41 -15.70
N GLU A 243 6.36 -8.73 -15.61
CA GLU A 243 6.85 -10.10 -15.71
C GLU A 243 6.64 -10.93 -14.41
N GLY A 244 6.61 -10.26 -13.25
CA GLY A 244 6.61 -10.92 -11.95
C GLY A 244 5.26 -10.97 -11.23
N LEU A 245 4.30 -10.15 -11.61
CA LEU A 245 2.98 -10.09 -11.00
C LEU A 245 1.87 -10.54 -11.96
N PRO A 246 0.69 -10.94 -11.47
CA PRO A 246 -0.48 -11.20 -12.31
C PRO A 246 -0.84 -9.99 -13.19
N ALA A 247 -1.41 -10.25 -14.38
CA ALA A 247 -1.78 -9.21 -15.33
C ALA A 247 -2.85 -8.21 -14.81
N ASP A 248 -3.58 -8.59 -13.78
CA ASP A 248 -4.57 -7.79 -13.06
C ASP A 248 -4.08 -7.27 -11.69
N ALA A 249 -2.78 -7.39 -11.41
CA ALA A 249 -2.20 -6.87 -10.16
C ALA A 249 -2.34 -5.35 -10.09
N PRO A 250 -2.88 -4.79 -8.99
CA PRO A 250 -3.00 -3.36 -8.80
C PRO A 250 -1.64 -2.73 -8.47
N VAL A 251 -1.38 -1.59 -9.13
CA VAL A 251 -0.21 -0.74 -8.88
C VAL A 251 -0.73 0.68 -8.71
N LEU A 252 -0.68 1.18 -7.47
CA LEU A 252 -1.36 2.40 -7.08
C LEU A 252 -0.36 3.53 -6.81
N LEU A 253 -0.57 4.65 -7.45
CA LEU A 253 0.10 5.91 -7.16
C LEU A 253 -0.28 6.39 -5.76
N GLU A 254 0.68 6.92 -5.01
CA GLU A 254 0.51 7.31 -3.61
C GLU A 254 1.15 8.66 -3.30
N HIS A 255 0.69 9.29 -2.20
CA HIS A 255 1.23 10.50 -1.57
C HIS A 255 1.27 11.76 -2.45
N MET A 256 0.42 11.82 -3.48
CA MET A 256 0.16 13.06 -4.18
C MET A 256 -1.04 13.79 -3.56
N THR A 257 -1.02 15.11 -3.63
CA THR A 257 -2.01 15.96 -2.94
C THR A 257 -3.15 16.38 -3.86
N THR A 258 -2.86 16.57 -5.14
CA THR A 258 -3.80 17.13 -6.10
C THR A 258 -4.12 16.16 -7.23
N PHE A 259 -5.25 16.37 -7.88
CA PHE A 259 -5.63 15.61 -9.07
C PHE A 259 -4.57 15.75 -10.19
N GLU A 260 -4.05 16.95 -10.38
CA GLU A 260 -3.06 17.27 -11.42
C GLU A 260 -1.73 16.55 -11.18
N GLU A 261 -1.31 16.38 -9.93
CA GLU A 261 -0.11 15.59 -9.57
C GLU A 261 -0.32 14.11 -9.92
N TYR A 262 -1.46 13.52 -9.56
CA TYR A 262 -1.81 12.15 -9.95
C TYR A 262 -1.88 11.99 -11.47
N GLU A 263 -2.51 12.92 -12.18
CA GLU A 263 -2.62 12.89 -13.64
C GLU A 263 -1.25 12.96 -14.32
N LYS A 264 -0.33 13.82 -13.82
CA LYS A 264 1.05 13.93 -14.30
C LYS A 264 1.83 12.63 -14.09
N ALA A 265 1.81 12.06 -12.87
CA ALA A 265 2.48 10.82 -12.54
C ALA A 265 1.92 9.63 -13.34
N TYR A 266 0.59 9.54 -13.47
CA TYR A 266 -0.05 8.53 -14.30
C TYR A 266 0.39 8.65 -15.76
N GLY A 267 0.37 9.87 -16.33
CA GLY A 267 0.80 10.12 -17.71
C GLY A 267 2.26 9.73 -17.97
N TYR A 268 3.14 10.00 -17.01
CA TYR A 268 4.55 9.62 -17.07
C TYR A 268 4.72 8.08 -17.11
N LEU A 269 4.11 7.36 -16.18
CA LEU A 269 4.19 5.89 -16.13
C LEU A 269 3.52 5.24 -17.35
N ALA A 270 2.36 5.78 -17.80
CA ALA A 270 1.66 5.30 -18.98
C ALA A 270 2.47 5.49 -20.25
N GLY A 271 3.21 6.59 -20.38
CA GLY A 271 4.14 6.83 -21.49
C GLY A 271 5.22 5.77 -21.54
N ILE A 272 5.91 5.52 -20.41
CA ILE A 272 6.95 4.49 -20.33
C ILE A 272 6.37 3.10 -20.63
N ALA A 273 5.21 2.76 -20.07
CA ALA A 273 4.56 1.47 -20.32
C ALA A 273 4.27 1.28 -21.81
N GLY A 274 3.72 2.31 -22.48
CA GLY A 274 3.43 2.29 -23.91
C GLY A 274 4.69 2.09 -24.77
N GLU A 275 5.79 2.79 -24.46
CA GLU A 275 7.08 2.66 -25.14
C GLU A 275 7.69 1.27 -24.99
N ASN A 276 7.38 0.55 -23.92
CA ASN A 276 7.90 -0.78 -23.59
C ASN A 276 6.90 -1.91 -23.87
N GLY A 277 5.73 -1.62 -24.45
CA GLY A 277 4.70 -2.61 -24.76
C GLY A 277 4.04 -3.25 -23.55
N ILE A 278 4.04 -2.58 -22.41
CA ILE A 278 3.45 -3.01 -21.15
C ILE A 278 2.00 -2.54 -21.07
N SER A 279 1.08 -3.44 -20.74
CA SER A 279 -0.33 -3.11 -20.52
C SER A 279 -0.57 -2.64 -19.08
N ILE A 280 -1.22 -1.48 -18.93
CA ILE A 280 -1.55 -0.90 -17.63
C ILE A 280 -3.02 -0.47 -17.57
#